data_27fc6805c5c3e16db66926878529bcc9
#
_entry.id   27fc6805c5c3e16db66926878529bcc9
#
_cell.length_a   1.000
_cell.length_b   1.000
_cell.length_c   1.000
_cell.angle_alpha   90.00
_cell.angle_beta   90.00
_cell.angle_gamma   90.00
#
_symmetry.space_group_name_H-M   'P 1'
#
loop_
_entity.id
_entity.type
_entity.pdbx_description
1 polymer ?
#
loop_
_entity_poly.entity_id
_entity_poly.type
_entity_poly.pdbx_seq_one_letter_code
_entity_poly.pdbx_strand_id
1 'polypeptide(L)'
;DVSEMSMSSLLIVLSQGNQDWVAIPVFTARRFFHTGIWVRNDCDIDSPADLKGKRVGVPEYQQTAALWTRGVLQHEFGVAPGDMEWFMERTEEISHGGATGFRPPPGVKLNRIPASESIASLLLSGKLDAAAHYILGNNVVDRSKVDLAERQDVRLLGSDPAAEARRFFAKTGLVPINHGMVVRRSI
;
A
#
# COMPACT_ATOMS: atom_id res chain seq x y z
N ASP A 1 17.22 -19.63 -11.62
CA ASP A 1 17.04 -18.71 -10.49
C ASP A 1 15.62 -18.82 -9.96
N VAL A 2 15.50 -18.83 -8.62
CA VAL A 2 14.25 -18.78 -7.88
C VAL A 2 14.27 -17.54 -7.01
N SER A 3 13.19 -16.80 -6.93
CA SER A 3 13.13 -15.55 -6.16
C SER A 3 11.75 -15.34 -5.57
N GLU A 4 11.67 -14.55 -4.51
CA GLU A 4 10.44 -13.94 -4.04
C GLU A 4 10.17 -12.67 -4.85
N MET A 5 8.92 -12.44 -5.23
CA MET A 5 8.54 -11.26 -5.99
C MET A 5 7.19 -10.70 -5.50
N SER A 6 7.10 -9.37 -5.45
CA SER A 6 5.84 -8.66 -5.27
C SER A 6 4.90 -8.98 -6.43
N MET A 7 3.65 -9.37 -6.14
CA MET A 7 2.70 -9.80 -7.17
C MET A 7 2.35 -8.68 -8.15
N SER A 8 2.24 -7.43 -7.68
CA SER A 8 2.01 -6.28 -8.58
C SER A 8 3.19 -6.05 -9.52
N SER A 9 4.43 -6.17 -9.03
CA SER A 9 5.62 -6.04 -9.88
C SER A 9 5.66 -7.13 -10.95
N LEU A 10 5.34 -8.37 -10.59
CA LEU A 10 5.25 -9.47 -11.57
C LEU A 10 4.20 -9.16 -12.65
N LEU A 11 2.99 -8.74 -12.25
CA LEU A 11 1.92 -8.41 -13.20
C LEU A 11 2.32 -7.26 -14.14
N ILE A 12 3.03 -6.24 -13.64
CA ILE A 12 3.49 -5.12 -14.45
C ILE A 12 4.49 -5.61 -15.50
N VAL A 13 5.52 -6.35 -15.11
CA VAL A 13 6.54 -6.81 -16.07
C VAL A 13 5.97 -7.81 -17.08
N LEU A 14 5.03 -8.67 -16.68
CA LEU A 14 4.32 -9.57 -17.61
C LEU A 14 3.45 -8.79 -18.59
N SER A 15 2.75 -7.74 -18.15
CA SER A 15 1.93 -6.88 -19.02
C SER A 15 2.74 -6.12 -20.07
N GLN A 16 4.02 -5.92 -19.80
CA GLN A 16 4.99 -5.32 -20.72
C GLN A 16 5.64 -6.33 -21.68
N GLY A 17 5.19 -7.58 -21.65
CA GLY A 17 5.68 -8.64 -22.53
C GLY A 17 6.90 -9.40 -22.03
N ASN A 18 7.39 -9.11 -20.82
CA ASN A 18 8.45 -9.93 -20.22
C ASN A 18 7.89 -11.31 -19.84
N GLN A 19 8.50 -12.36 -20.35
CA GLN A 19 8.10 -13.76 -20.12
C GLN A 19 9.17 -14.58 -19.40
N ASP A 20 10.20 -13.93 -18.87
CA ASP A 20 11.32 -14.62 -18.22
C ASP A 20 10.93 -15.28 -16.91
N TRP A 21 9.86 -14.82 -16.28
CA TRP A 21 9.44 -15.26 -14.96
C TRP A 21 8.11 -16.00 -14.98
N VAL A 22 8.02 -17.06 -14.20
CA VAL A 22 6.79 -17.85 -13.99
C VAL A 22 6.52 -17.87 -12.50
N ALA A 23 5.31 -17.45 -12.09
CA ALA A 23 4.86 -17.61 -10.71
C ALA A 23 4.55 -19.09 -10.44
N ILE A 24 4.97 -19.57 -9.28
CA ILE A 24 4.54 -20.87 -8.75
C ILE A 24 3.60 -20.65 -7.55
N PRO A 25 2.71 -21.60 -7.20
CA PRO A 25 1.68 -21.40 -6.19
C PRO A 25 2.24 -21.51 -4.75
N VAL A 26 3.33 -20.79 -4.51
CA VAL A 26 3.96 -20.65 -3.18
C VAL A 26 3.88 -19.16 -2.80
N PHE A 27 3.00 -18.84 -1.85
CA PHE A 27 2.73 -17.48 -1.43
C PHE A 27 3.38 -17.21 -0.08
N THR A 28 4.43 -16.43 -0.09
CA THR A 28 5.30 -16.17 1.06
C THR A 28 4.74 -15.13 2.01
N ALA A 29 3.92 -14.19 1.49
CA ALA A 29 3.30 -13.16 2.31
C ALA A 29 1.84 -12.92 1.92
N ARG A 30 0.94 -13.04 2.91
CA ARG A 30 -0.50 -12.73 2.79
C ARG A 30 -0.97 -11.93 3.98
N ARG A 31 -1.76 -10.86 3.72
CA ARG A 31 -2.24 -9.98 4.79
C ARG A 31 -3.44 -9.14 4.31
N PHE A 32 -4.35 -8.79 5.23
CA PHE A 32 -5.45 -7.85 4.99
C PHE A 32 -4.95 -6.41 5.12
N PHE A 33 -4.46 -5.84 4.02
CA PHE A 33 -3.73 -4.55 4.01
C PHE A 33 -4.61 -3.35 4.32
N HIS A 34 -5.89 -3.39 3.94
CA HIS A 34 -6.85 -2.30 4.18
C HIS A 34 -7.13 -2.06 5.68
N THR A 35 -6.82 -3.03 6.54
CA THR A 35 -6.95 -2.87 8.00
C THR A 35 -5.78 -2.11 8.63
N GLY A 36 -4.75 -1.78 7.87
CA GLY A 36 -3.54 -1.09 8.33
C GLY A 36 -3.46 0.37 7.89
N ILE A 37 -4.58 1.07 7.84
CA ILE A 37 -4.63 2.51 7.55
C ILE A 37 -4.56 3.27 8.87
N TRP A 38 -3.58 4.18 9.00
CA TRP A 38 -3.41 5.04 10.16
C TRP A 38 -3.98 6.42 9.91
N VAL A 39 -4.64 6.99 10.93
CA VAL A 39 -5.17 8.36 10.95
C VAL A 39 -4.86 9.01 12.30
N ARG A 40 -4.90 10.35 12.37
CA ARG A 40 -4.81 11.04 13.67
C ARG A 40 -6.11 10.89 14.46
N ASN A 41 -6.01 11.01 15.79
CA ASN A 41 -7.18 10.97 16.68
C ASN A 41 -8.06 12.22 16.59
N ASP A 42 -7.48 13.34 16.18
CA ASP A 42 -8.14 14.64 16.07
C ASP A 42 -8.77 14.92 14.69
N CYS A 43 -8.87 13.90 13.82
CA CYS A 43 -9.44 14.05 12.48
C CYS A 43 -10.89 13.51 12.39
N ASP A 44 -11.58 13.91 11.34
CA ASP A 44 -12.95 13.54 10.98
C ASP A 44 -13.02 12.29 10.08
N ILE A 45 -12.11 11.33 10.25
CA ILE A 45 -12.04 10.11 9.45
C ILE A 45 -12.33 8.92 10.36
N ASP A 46 -13.56 8.43 10.36
CA ASP A 46 -14.01 7.31 11.20
C ASP A 46 -14.23 6.02 10.43
N SER A 47 -14.41 6.14 9.12
CA SER A 47 -14.61 5.01 8.22
C SER A 47 -13.75 5.13 6.95
N PRO A 48 -13.50 4.02 6.23
CA PRO A 48 -12.81 4.09 4.95
C PRO A 48 -13.52 4.98 3.90
N ALA A 49 -14.82 5.19 3.99
CA ALA A 49 -15.57 6.07 3.09
C ALA A 49 -15.18 7.55 3.25
N ASP A 50 -14.72 7.95 4.42
CA ASP A 50 -14.31 9.32 4.74
C ASP A 50 -12.95 9.70 4.12
N LEU A 51 -12.27 8.74 3.49
CA LEU A 51 -11.03 8.99 2.76
C LEU A 51 -11.22 9.74 1.43
N LYS A 52 -12.46 9.94 0.97
CA LYS A 52 -12.72 10.78 -0.21
C LYS A 52 -12.25 12.21 0.00
N GLY A 53 -11.47 12.73 -0.97
CA GLY A 53 -10.88 14.06 -0.91
C GLY A 53 -9.66 14.19 0.02
N LYS A 54 -9.24 13.11 0.68
CA LYS A 54 -8.15 13.14 1.66
C LYS A 54 -6.78 12.89 1.02
N ARG A 55 -5.74 13.35 1.72
CA ARG A 55 -4.32 13.18 1.37
C ARG A 55 -3.81 11.91 2.04
N VAL A 56 -3.43 10.91 1.23
CA VAL A 56 -3.08 9.57 1.71
C VAL A 56 -1.63 9.25 1.38
N GLY A 57 -0.83 9.01 2.42
CA GLY A 57 0.56 8.58 2.29
C GLY A 57 0.67 7.08 2.02
N VAL A 58 1.57 6.70 1.12
CA VAL A 58 1.94 5.29 0.85
C VAL A 58 3.45 5.19 0.66
N PRO A 59 4.11 4.08 1.06
CA PRO A 59 5.52 3.88 0.75
C PRO A 59 5.76 3.89 -0.76
N GLU A 60 4.95 3.15 -1.50
CA GLU A 60 5.02 3.06 -2.96
C GLU A 60 3.63 2.75 -3.54
N TYR A 61 3.18 3.56 -4.51
CA TYR A 61 1.82 3.46 -5.03
C TYR A 61 1.53 2.13 -5.72
N GLN A 62 2.46 1.59 -6.52
CA GLN A 62 2.27 0.34 -7.27
C GLN A 62 2.56 -0.92 -6.46
N GLN A 63 3.07 -0.85 -5.22
CA GLN A 63 3.30 -2.05 -4.43
C GLN A 63 2.01 -2.83 -4.18
N THR A 64 2.10 -4.14 -4.07
CA THR A 64 0.94 -5.03 -3.97
C THR A 64 0.04 -4.69 -2.77
N ALA A 65 0.61 -4.34 -1.64
CA ALA A 65 -0.14 -3.94 -0.45
C ALA A 65 -1.01 -2.70 -0.71
N ALA A 66 -0.46 -1.67 -1.35
CA ALA A 66 -1.19 -0.46 -1.72
C ALA A 66 -2.25 -0.73 -2.81
N LEU A 67 -1.97 -1.65 -3.74
CA LEU A 67 -2.93 -2.09 -4.76
C LEU A 67 -4.15 -2.77 -4.10
N TRP A 68 -3.92 -3.71 -3.19
CA TRP A 68 -5.00 -4.36 -2.44
C TRP A 68 -5.81 -3.38 -1.61
N THR A 69 -5.13 -2.45 -0.91
CA THR A 69 -5.82 -1.41 -0.13
C THR A 69 -6.74 -0.59 -1.03
N ARG A 70 -6.27 -0.12 -2.19
CA ARG A 70 -7.10 0.64 -3.15
C ARG A 70 -8.26 -0.19 -3.68
N GLY A 71 -8.01 -1.46 -4.03
CA GLY A 71 -9.06 -2.36 -4.51
C GLY A 71 -10.17 -2.55 -3.47
N VAL A 72 -9.80 -2.77 -2.21
CA VAL A 72 -10.80 -2.90 -1.12
C VAL A 72 -11.53 -1.59 -0.88
N LEU A 73 -10.83 -0.44 -0.84
CA LEU A 73 -11.46 0.87 -0.70
C LEU A 73 -12.49 1.12 -1.80
N GLN A 74 -12.16 0.77 -3.03
CA GLN A 74 -13.06 0.96 -4.17
C GLN A 74 -14.27 0.01 -4.13
N HIS A 75 -14.05 -1.29 -3.94
CA HIS A 75 -15.09 -2.30 -4.09
C HIS A 75 -15.95 -2.50 -2.84
N GLU A 76 -15.40 -2.23 -1.66
CA GLU A 76 -16.11 -2.41 -0.40
C GLU A 76 -16.68 -1.11 0.17
N PHE A 77 -16.02 0.03 -0.09
CA PHE A 77 -16.36 1.31 0.53
C PHE A 77 -16.67 2.41 -0.48
N GLY A 78 -16.61 2.13 -1.78
CA GLY A 78 -16.95 3.09 -2.83
C GLY A 78 -16.00 4.28 -2.95
N VAL A 79 -14.74 4.11 -2.53
CA VAL A 79 -13.69 5.15 -2.60
C VAL A 79 -12.73 4.79 -3.73
N ALA A 80 -12.91 5.42 -4.89
CA ALA A 80 -12.05 5.18 -6.04
C ALA A 80 -10.63 5.75 -5.81
N PRO A 81 -9.60 5.19 -6.45
CA PRO A 81 -8.24 5.72 -6.33
C PRO A 81 -8.10 7.20 -6.70
N GLY A 82 -8.90 7.69 -7.65
CA GLY A 82 -8.93 9.10 -8.06
C GLY A 82 -9.67 10.02 -7.10
N ASP A 83 -10.41 9.48 -6.13
CA ASP A 83 -11.08 10.27 -5.11
C ASP A 83 -10.13 10.79 -4.02
N MET A 84 -8.89 10.32 -4.00
CA MET A 84 -7.87 10.68 -3.03
C MET A 84 -6.67 11.32 -3.71
N GLU A 85 -5.92 12.10 -2.95
CA GLU A 85 -4.63 12.60 -3.36
C GLU A 85 -3.52 11.77 -2.69
N TRP A 86 -2.69 11.10 -3.50
CA TRP A 86 -1.68 10.17 -3.02
C TRP A 86 -0.32 10.82 -2.87
N PHE A 87 0.40 10.44 -1.83
CA PHE A 87 1.75 10.90 -1.51
C PHE A 87 2.66 9.71 -1.33
N MET A 88 3.66 9.57 -2.19
CA MET A 88 4.58 8.44 -2.22
C MET A 88 5.92 8.80 -1.56
N GLU A 89 6.37 7.95 -0.63
CA GLU A 89 7.61 8.20 0.12
C GLU A 89 8.87 7.81 -0.64
N ARG A 90 8.86 6.67 -1.34
CA ARG A 90 10.04 6.17 -2.04
C ARG A 90 10.43 7.05 -3.22
N THR A 91 11.73 7.29 -3.38
CA THR A 91 12.28 8.05 -4.51
C THR A 91 12.34 7.19 -5.78
N GLU A 92 12.67 7.78 -6.93
CA GLU A 92 12.77 7.04 -8.19
C GLU A 92 13.88 6.00 -8.17
N GLU A 93 15.00 6.32 -7.53
CA GLU A 93 16.17 5.47 -7.45
C GLU A 93 15.95 4.20 -6.62
N ILE A 94 15.06 4.28 -5.61
CA ILE A 94 14.76 3.18 -4.70
C ILE A 94 13.32 2.65 -4.86
N SER A 95 12.61 3.13 -5.87
CA SER A 95 11.24 2.68 -6.18
C SER A 95 11.26 1.46 -7.10
N HIS A 96 10.53 0.42 -6.72
CA HIS A 96 10.26 -0.70 -7.63
C HIS A 96 9.49 -0.25 -8.87
N GLY A 97 8.71 0.83 -8.78
CA GLY A 97 8.02 1.45 -9.91
C GLY A 97 8.98 1.98 -10.96
N GLY A 98 10.10 2.56 -10.56
CA GLY A 98 11.17 2.97 -11.47
C GLY A 98 11.72 1.80 -12.27
N ALA A 99 11.98 0.67 -11.60
CA ALA A 99 12.48 -0.55 -12.25
C ALA A 99 11.46 -1.20 -13.19
N THR A 100 10.17 -1.05 -12.93
CA THR A 100 9.09 -1.62 -13.76
C THR A 100 8.53 -0.64 -14.80
N GLY A 101 8.97 0.62 -14.80
CA GLY A 101 8.41 1.66 -15.67
C GLY A 101 6.95 2.02 -15.37
N PHE A 102 6.46 1.71 -14.18
CA PHE A 102 5.08 2.00 -13.77
C PHE A 102 4.79 3.50 -13.81
N ARG A 103 3.60 3.84 -14.34
CA ARG A 103 3.02 5.19 -14.29
C ARG A 103 1.60 5.10 -13.73
N PRO A 104 1.18 6.06 -12.88
CA PRO A 104 -0.20 6.06 -12.37
C PRO A 104 -1.18 6.24 -13.53
N PRO A 105 -2.37 5.62 -13.46
CA PRO A 105 -3.40 5.81 -14.48
C PRO A 105 -3.92 7.26 -14.51
N PRO A 106 -4.51 7.70 -15.63
CA PRO A 106 -5.15 9.01 -15.73
C PRO A 106 -6.16 9.24 -14.60
N GLY A 107 -6.22 10.46 -14.08
CA GLY A 107 -7.13 10.84 -12.99
C GLY A 107 -6.61 10.56 -11.58
N VAL A 108 -5.50 9.85 -11.43
CA VAL A 108 -4.84 9.66 -10.14
C VAL A 108 -3.82 10.77 -9.90
N LYS A 109 -4.01 11.52 -8.82
CA LYS A 109 -3.04 12.51 -8.35
C LYS A 109 -2.00 11.80 -7.47
N LEU A 110 -0.77 11.69 -7.95
CA LEU A 110 0.33 11.09 -7.23
C LEU A 110 1.48 12.09 -7.06
N ASN A 111 1.74 12.47 -5.82
CA ASN A 111 2.82 13.37 -5.42
C ASN A 111 3.96 12.59 -4.79
N ARG A 112 5.14 13.17 -4.76
CA ARG A 112 6.26 12.63 -4.00
C ARG A 112 6.44 13.39 -2.70
N ILE A 113 6.70 12.66 -1.63
CA ILE A 113 7.08 13.23 -0.33
C ILE A 113 8.53 13.75 -0.45
N PRO A 114 8.81 15.01 -0.09
CA PRO A 114 10.16 15.55 -0.09
C PRO A 114 11.15 14.68 0.69
N ALA A 115 12.41 14.64 0.28
CA ALA A 115 13.44 13.79 0.89
C ALA A 115 13.68 14.08 2.39
N SER A 116 13.39 15.33 2.83
CA SER A 116 13.48 15.76 4.23
C SER A 116 12.31 15.31 5.10
N GLU A 117 11.25 14.74 4.51
CA GLU A 117 10.01 14.34 5.18
C GLU A 117 9.78 12.83 5.04
N SER A 118 8.86 12.32 5.82
CA SER A 118 8.39 10.92 5.77
C SER A 118 6.88 10.86 5.89
N ILE A 119 6.30 9.70 5.63
CA ILE A 119 4.85 9.47 5.85
C ILE A 119 4.49 9.81 7.31
N ALA A 120 5.29 9.33 8.28
CA ALA A 120 5.01 9.60 9.68
C ALA A 120 5.11 11.09 10.01
N SER A 121 6.16 11.81 9.56
CA SER A 121 6.29 13.23 9.85
C SER A 121 5.14 14.05 9.28
N LEU A 122 4.69 13.71 8.07
CA LEU A 122 3.57 14.40 7.43
C LEU A 122 2.22 14.05 8.06
N LEU A 123 2.00 12.80 8.48
CA LEU A 123 0.79 12.40 9.20
C LEU A 123 0.69 13.12 10.53
N LEU A 124 1.75 13.10 11.34
CA LEU A 124 1.78 13.71 12.67
C LEU A 124 1.65 15.25 12.62
N SER A 125 2.18 15.88 11.57
CA SER A 125 2.04 17.33 11.35
C SER A 125 0.72 17.75 10.68
N GLY A 126 -0.16 16.81 10.34
CA GLY A 126 -1.42 17.10 9.65
C GLY A 126 -1.31 17.48 8.18
N LYS A 127 -0.14 17.31 7.59
CA LYS A 127 0.07 17.48 6.13
C LYS A 127 -0.45 16.29 5.32
N LEU A 128 -0.55 15.11 5.94
CA LEU A 128 -1.32 13.97 5.45
C LEU A 128 -2.51 13.71 6.38
N ASP A 129 -3.59 13.22 5.81
CA ASP A 129 -4.81 12.87 6.54
C ASP A 129 -4.81 11.40 6.97
N ALA A 130 -4.19 10.53 6.15
CA ALA A 130 -4.05 9.10 6.42
C ALA A 130 -2.73 8.55 5.90
N ALA A 131 -2.29 7.44 6.47
CA ALA A 131 -1.17 6.64 6.00
C ALA A 131 -1.62 5.21 5.72
N ALA A 132 -1.63 4.81 4.47
CA ALA A 132 -1.98 3.46 4.05
C ALA A 132 -0.71 2.61 3.90
N HIS A 133 -0.75 1.40 4.49
CA HIS A 133 0.37 0.48 4.48
C HIS A 133 1.68 1.09 5.00
N TYR A 134 1.59 1.76 6.17
CA TYR A 134 2.77 2.26 6.85
C TYR A 134 3.68 1.10 7.27
N ILE A 135 4.97 1.23 6.98
CA ILE A 135 6.00 0.28 7.37
C ILE A 135 6.94 0.97 8.34
N LEU A 136 6.93 0.49 9.58
CA LEU A 136 8.03 0.76 10.50
C LEU A 136 9.14 -0.23 10.19
N GLY A 137 10.30 0.24 9.89
CA GLY A 137 11.31 -0.73 9.64
C GLY A 137 12.74 -0.26 9.54
N ASN A 138 13.60 -1.22 9.73
CA ASN A 138 15.03 -1.13 9.49
C ASN A 138 15.37 -1.29 8.01
N ASN A 139 14.37 -1.19 7.10
CA ASN A 139 14.68 -1.22 5.69
C ASN A 139 15.27 0.12 5.24
N VAL A 140 16.13 0.07 4.25
CA VAL A 140 16.86 1.25 3.75
C VAL A 140 16.04 2.15 2.83
N VAL A 141 14.84 1.72 2.45
CA VAL A 141 14.02 2.40 1.43
C VAL A 141 12.91 3.26 2.03
N ASP A 142 12.44 2.96 3.25
CA ASP A 142 11.39 3.73 3.92
C ASP A 142 12.02 4.64 4.99
N ARG A 143 11.65 5.91 4.97
CA ARG A 143 12.28 6.95 5.79
C ARG A 143 11.64 7.10 7.17
N SER A 144 10.45 6.53 7.36
CA SER A 144 9.74 6.61 8.63
C SER A 144 10.42 5.80 9.73
N LYS A 145 10.73 6.47 10.83
CA LYS A 145 11.44 5.89 11.99
C LYS A 145 10.58 5.92 13.27
N VAL A 146 9.34 6.36 13.16
CA VAL A 146 8.39 6.48 14.27
C VAL A 146 7.51 5.25 14.30
N ASP A 147 7.40 4.58 15.45
CA ASP A 147 6.39 3.54 15.63
C ASP A 147 5.03 4.21 15.88
N LEU A 148 4.14 4.14 14.90
CA LEU A 148 2.79 4.70 15.05
C LEU A 148 1.94 3.89 16.04
N ALA A 149 2.27 2.63 16.30
CA ALA A 149 1.54 1.81 17.27
C ALA A 149 1.83 2.21 18.72
N GLU A 150 2.97 2.84 18.99
CA GLU A 150 3.33 3.35 20.31
C GLU A 150 2.83 4.79 20.57
N ARG A 151 2.20 5.40 19.55
CA ARG A 151 1.73 6.78 19.65
C ARG A 151 0.30 6.83 20.19
N GLN A 152 0.01 7.89 20.96
CA GLN A 152 -1.32 8.14 21.52
C GLN A 152 -2.14 9.14 20.69
N ASP A 153 -1.53 9.80 19.71
CA ASP A 153 -2.16 10.84 18.87
C ASP A 153 -2.63 10.30 17.52
N VAL A 154 -2.39 9.03 17.24
CA VAL A 154 -2.85 8.34 16.03
C VAL A 154 -3.53 7.01 16.37
N ARG A 155 -4.35 6.53 15.45
CA ARG A 155 -5.07 5.25 15.56
C ARG A 155 -5.15 4.55 14.20
N LEU A 156 -5.41 3.26 14.22
CA LEU A 156 -5.87 2.57 13.03
C LEU A 156 -7.30 3.03 12.66
N LEU A 157 -7.54 3.14 11.38
CA LEU A 157 -8.88 3.37 10.85
C LEU A 157 -9.69 2.07 10.99
N GLY A 158 -10.65 2.10 11.89
CA GLY A 158 -11.37 0.90 12.33
C GLY A 158 -10.85 0.36 13.66
N SER A 159 -11.78 0.16 14.60
CA SER A 159 -11.48 -0.21 15.97
C SER A 159 -11.04 -1.67 16.16
N ASP A 160 -11.40 -2.56 15.22
CA ASP A 160 -11.06 -3.99 15.25
C ASP A 160 -10.59 -4.48 13.88
N PRO A 161 -9.28 -4.38 13.59
CA PRO A 161 -8.69 -4.89 12.35
C PRO A 161 -8.94 -6.40 12.11
N ALA A 162 -9.03 -7.18 13.19
CA ALA A 162 -9.27 -8.62 13.09
C ALA A 162 -10.72 -8.93 12.71
N ALA A 163 -11.68 -8.19 13.26
CA ALA A 163 -13.09 -8.31 12.86
C ALA A 163 -13.28 -7.92 11.38
N GLU A 164 -12.66 -6.83 10.94
CA GLU A 164 -12.72 -6.40 9.54
C GLU A 164 -12.08 -7.43 8.59
N ALA A 165 -10.95 -8.01 8.96
CA ALA A 165 -10.33 -9.09 8.18
C ALA A 165 -11.25 -10.31 8.05
N ARG A 166 -11.92 -10.72 9.13
CA ARG A 166 -12.91 -11.80 9.12
C ARG A 166 -14.13 -11.45 8.26
N ARG A 167 -14.65 -10.21 8.39
CA ARG A 167 -15.77 -9.72 7.57
C ARG A 167 -15.43 -9.79 6.08
N PHE A 168 -14.27 -9.26 5.70
CA PHE A 168 -13.81 -9.24 4.31
C PHE A 168 -13.67 -10.68 3.77
N PHE A 169 -13.02 -11.56 4.53
CA PHE A 169 -12.86 -12.97 4.12
C PHE A 169 -14.20 -13.68 4.00
N ALA A 170 -15.10 -13.51 4.96
CA ALA A 170 -16.42 -14.13 4.92
C ALA A 170 -17.24 -13.69 3.71
N LYS A 171 -17.10 -12.41 3.30
CA LYS A 171 -17.80 -11.86 2.14
C LYS A 171 -17.18 -12.28 0.80
N THR A 172 -15.86 -12.35 0.73
CA THR A 172 -15.15 -12.46 -0.57
C THR A 172 -14.48 -13.82 -0.78
N GLY A 173 -14.19 -14.56 0.28
CA GLY A 173 -13.36 -15.77 0.24
C GLY A 173 -11.87 -15.49 -0.02
N LEU A 174 -11.45 -14.22 -0.08
CA LEU A 174 -10.11 -13.82 -0.48
C LEU A 174 -9.22 -13.53 0.74
N VAL A 175 -8.00 -14.06 0.69
CA VAL A 175 -6.89 -13.60 1.53
C VAL A 175 -5.86 -12.93 0.63
N PRO A 176 -5.65 -11.62 0.74
CA PRO A 176 -4.79 -10.89 -0.19
C PRO A 176 -3.35 -11.41 -0.20
N ILE A 177 -2.87 -11.76 -1.39
CA ILE A 177 -1.50 -12.21 -1.61
C ILE A 177 -0.62 -11.01 -1.88
N ASN A 178 0.43 -10.83 -1.09
CA ASN A 178 1.43 -9.77 -1.27
C ASN A 178 2.57 -10.24 -2.18
N HIS A 179 3.23 -11.32 -1.75
CA HIS A 179 4.37 -11.88 -2.44
C HIS A 179 4.15 -13.34 -2.79
N GLY A 180 4.78 -13.78 -3.85
CA GLY A 180 4.84 -15.17 -4.25
C GLY A 180 6.22 -15.53 -4.77
N MET A 181 6.48 -16.82 -4.87
CA MET A 181 7.70 -17.32 -5.47
C MET A 181 7.58 -17.31 -7.00
N VAL A 182 8.66 -16.94 -7.64
CA VAL A 182 8.83 -16.99 -9.10
C VAL A 182 10.06 -17.80 -9.46
N VAL A 183 10.00 -18.45 -10.60
CA VAL A 183 11.13 -19.17 -11.18
C VAL A 183 11.43 -18.60 -12.56
N ARG A 184 12.69 -18.61 -12.94
CA ARG A 184 13.08 -18.20 -14.26
C ARG A 184 12.68 -19.29 -15.26
N ARG A 185 12.04 -18.90 -16.38
CA ARG A 185 11.55 -19.84 -17.39
C ARG A 185 12.64 -20.70 -18.02
N SER A 186 13.90 -20.26 -17.97
CA SER A 186 15.04 -21.01 -18.48
C SER A 186 15.54 -22.14 -17.55
N ILE A 187 14.89 -22.36 -16.42
CA ILE A 187 15.11 -23.52 -15.55
C ILE A 187 14.11 -24.60 -15.94
#